data_a6f96be5d09c1a0c3b82fed75ae49f83
#
_entry.id   a6f96be5d09c1a0c3b82fed75ae49f83
#
_cell.length_a   1.000
_cell.length_b   1.000
_cell.length_c   1.000
_cell.angle_alpha   90.00
_cell.angle_beta   90.00
_cell.angle_gamma   90.00
#
_symmetry.space_group_name_H-M   'P 1'
#
loop_
_entity.id
_entity.type
_entity.pdbx_description
1 polymer ?
#
loop_
_entity_poly.entity_id
_entity_poly.type
_entity_poly.pdbx_seq_one_letter_code
_entity_poly.pdbx_strand_id
1 'polypeptide(L)'
;MMSSALWAELKQLAQQPLSLRQQFAADPKRAEKFQVNACGIHLDFAKNLITDGIWQKLLELAKQSQIQSKTQQMLNGDKINNTEQRAVWHMALRADTKTPLVLDGVDLQPEIQACHAQMAELIGQLHNGEYKGYQGDAITDLIWIGIGGSLLGPQMACEALAPFNKSPVRIHVAGNIDGAVVSDVVKALNPATTLVFVASKSFGTEETKQNALAVRQWFIDNGADSQAIAQHFWATSSNIKAAAEFGI
;
A
#
# COMPACT_ATOMS: atom_id res chain seq x y z
N MET A 1 23.21 -19.88 -0.62
CA MET A 1 23.72 -18.92 -1.65
C MET A 1 23.21 -19.39 -3.02
N MET A 2 22.67 -18.49 -3.83
CA MET A 2 22.29 -18.81 -5.21
C MET A 2 23.55 -19.26 -5.97
N SER A 3 23.41 -20.33 -6.78
CA SER A 3 24.50 -20.78 -7.64
C SER A 3 24.82 -19.71 -8.68
N SER A 4 26.06 -19.20 -8.67
CA SER A 4 26.54 -18.26 -9.69
C SER A 4 26.43 -18.84 -11.11
N ALA A 5 26.50 -20.16 -11.25
CA ALA A 5 26.34 -20.87 -12.52
C ALA A 5 24.93 -20.74 -13.09
N LEU A 6 23.88 -21.01 -12.29
CA LEU A 6 22.49 -20.90 -12.74
C LEU A 6 22.13 -19.47 -13.15
N TRP A 7 22.66 -18.48 -12.42
CA TRP A 7 22.45 -17.08 -12.77
C TRP A 7 23.15 -16.68 -14.06
N ALA A 8 24.35 -17.23 -14.31
CA ALA A 8 25.06 -17.03 -15.58
C ALA A 8 24.32 -17.66 -16.76
N GLU A 9 23.77 -18.88 -16.60
CA GLU A 9 22.93 -19.54 -17.61
C GLU A 9 21.68 -18.72 -17.95
N LEU A 10 20.96 -18.23 -16.94
CA LEU A 10 19.77 -17.37 -17.14
C LEU A 10 20.12 -16.07 -17.88
N LYS A 11 21.26 -15.44 -17.54
CA LYS A 11 21.75 -14.26 -18.27
C LYS A 11 22.08 -14.57 -19.73
N GLN A 12 22.68 -15.72 -20.01
CA GLN A 12 22.97 -16.14 -21.36
C GLN A 12 21.69 -16.42 -22.16
N LEU A 13 20.72 -17.08 -21.56
CA LEU A 13 19.40 -17.32 -22.17
C LEU A 13 18.65 -16.03 -22.47
N ALA A 14 18.73 -15.03 -21.57
CA ALA A 14 18.10 -13.72 -21.75
C ALA A 14 18.68 -12.89 -22.92
N GLN A 15 19.89 -13.22 -23.38
CA GLN A 15 20.50 -12.56 -24.54
C GLN A 15 20.04 -13.15 -25.89
N GLN A 16 19.37 -14.31 -25.88
CA GLN A 16 18.88 -14.94 -27.10
C GLN A 16 17.61 -14.19 -27.58
N PRO A 17 17.55 -13.85 -28.89
CA PRO A 17 16.39 -13.21 -29.45
C PRO A 17 15.16 -14.16 -29.37
N LEU A 18 14.09 -13.72 -28.71
CA LEU A 18 12.83 -14.45 -28.62
C LEU A 18 11.73 -13.71 -29.35
N SER A 19 11.08 -14.39 -30.30
CA SER A 19 9.87 -13.88 -30.98
C SER A 19 8.64 -14.59 -30.41
N LEU A 20 7.75 -13.89 -29.73
CA LEU A 20 6.49 -14.44 -29.24
C LEU A 20 5.65 -15.04 -30.37
N ARG A 21 5.61 -14.41 -31.54
CA ARG A 21 4.90 -14.92 -32.71
C ARG A 21 5.41 -16.31 -33.11
N GLN A 22 6.73 -16.51 -33.13
CA GLN A 22 7.33 -17.80 -33.43
C GLN A 22 7.04 -18.82 -32.31
N GLN A 23 7.08 -18.42 -31.05
CA GLN A 23 6.78 -19.30 -29.92
C GLN A 23 5.33 -19.80 -29.97
N PHE A 24 4.36 -18.95 -30.27
CA PHE A 24 2.95 -19.35 -30.42
C PHE A 24 2.72 -20.19 -31.67
N ALA A 25 3.44 -19.94 -32.78
CA ALA A 25 3.36 -20.76 -33.97
C ALA A 25 3.95 -22.17 -33.77
N ALA A 26 5.01 -22.28 -32.96
CA ALA A 26 5.68 -23.55 -32.66
C ALA A 26 4.92 -24.39 -31.61
N ASP A 27 4.21 -23.75 -30.69
CA ASP A 27 3.41 -24.40 -29.64
C ASP A 27 2.01 -23.81 -29.55
N PRO A 28 1.00 -24.39 -30.25
CA PRO A 28 -0.39 -23.93 -30.20
C PRO A 28 -1.01 -24.02 -28.80
N LYS A 29 -0.47 -24.85 -27.90
CA LYS A 29 -0.93 -24.99 -26.51
C LYS A 29 -0.21 -24.07 -25.54
N ARG A 30 0.61 -23.16 -26.02
CA ARG A 30 1.40 -22.26 -25.18
C ARG A 30 0.53 -21.49 -24.20
N ALA A 31 -0.65 -21.01 -24.60
CA ALA A 31 -1.56 -20.29 -23.72
C ALA A 31 -2.07 -21.17 -22.57
N GLU A 32 -2.36 -22.45 -22.81
CA GLU A 32 -2.80 -23.38 -21.79
C GLU A 32 -1.66 -23.78 -20.84
N LYS A 33 -0.42 -23.83 -21.36
CA LYS A 33 0.76 -24.27 -20.64
C LYS A 33 1.30 -23.23 -19.68
N PHE A 34 1.29 -21.94 -20.10
CA PHE A 34 1.83 -20.83 -19.32
C PHE A 34 0.72 -20.04 -18.62
N GLN A 35 -0.12 -20.76 -17.88
CA GLN A 35 -1.16 -20.19 -17.01
C GLN A 35 -1.23 -20.96 -15.71
N VAL A 36 -1.70 -20.30 -14.66
CA VAL A 36 -1.94 -20.87 -13.34
C VAL A 36 -3.23 -20.32 -12.75
N ASN A 37 -4.04 -21.19 -12.17
CA ASN A 37 -5.22 -20.81 -11.41
C ASN A 37 -5.00 -21.18 -9.94
N ALA A 38 -5.00 -20.19 -9.08
CA ALA A 38 -4.85 -20.40 -7.63
C ALA A 38 -5.56 -19.30 -6.83
N CYS A 39 -6.20 -19.66 -5.73
CA CYS A 39 -6.83 -18.72 -4.81
C CYS A 39 -7.81 -17.73 -5.47
N GLY A 40 -8.55 -18.15 -6.50
CA GLY A 40 -9.45 -17.29 -7.25
C GLY A 40 -8.76 -16.33 -8.23
N ILE A 41 -7.44 -16.44 -8.39
CA ILE A 41 -6.66 -15.63 -9.33
C ILE A 41 -6.29 -16.49 -10.53
N HIS A 42 -6.53 -15.98 -11.74
CA HIS A 42 -6.02 -16.54 -12.99
C HIS A 42 -4.82 -15.74 -13.46
N LEU A 43 -3.65 -16.38 -13.53
CA LEU A 43 -2.42 -15.78 -14.04
C LEU A 43 -2.10 -16.38 -15.41
N ASP A 44 -2.17 -15.57 -16.47
CA ASP A 44 -1.70 -15.91 -17.81
C ASP A 44 -0.36 -15.19 -18.08
N PHE A 45 0.69 -15.97 -18.22
CA PHE A 45 2.04 -15.47 -18.54
C PHE A 45 2.56 -16.02 -19.88
N ALA A 46 1.67 -16.50 -20.75
CA ALA A 46 2.01 -17.03 -22.07
C ALA A 46 2.69 -16.00 -22.99
N LYS A 47 2.45 -14.70 -22.76
CA LYS A 47 3.04 -13.59 -23.51
C LYS A 47 4.38 -13.10 -22.93
N ASN A 48 4.88 -13.69 -21.86
CA ASN A 48 6.22 -13.40 -21.37
C ASN A 48 7.27 -14.00 -22.31
N LEU A 49 8.44 -13.34 -22.39
CA LEU A 49 9.57 -13.80 -23.22
C LEU A 49 10.29 -14.98 -22.55
N ILE A 50 9.60 -16.11 -22.46
CA ILE A 50 10.10 -17.34 -21.86
C ILE A 50 9.91 -18.53 -22.81
N THR A 51 10.83 -19.47 -22.75
CA THR A 51 10.72 -20.82 -23.32
C THR A 51 10.56 -21.83 -22.19
N ASP A 52 10.26 -23.09 -22.52
CA ASP A 52 10.26 -24.17 -21.54
C ASP A 52 11.58 -24.28 -20.78
N GLY A 53 12.70 -24.16 -21.49
CA GLY A 53 14.02 -24.19 -20.87
C GLY A 53 14.25 -23.05 -19.89
N ILE A 54 13.84 -21.83 -20.25
CA ILE A 54 13.90 -20.68 -19.33
C ILE A 54 12.99 -20.90 -18.14
N TRP A 55 11.77 -21.40 -18.37
CA TRP A 55 10.83 -21.67 -17.29
C TRP A 55 11.38 -22.68 -16.27
N GLN A 56 11.96 -23.80 -16.75
CA GLN A 56 12.58 -24.78 -15.86
C GLN A 56 13.74 -24.18 -15.06
N LYS A 57 14.57 -23.34 -15.67
CA LYS A 57 15.66 -22.65 -14.96
C LYS A 57 15.17 -21.63 -13.94
N LEU A 58 14.04 -20.96 -14.20
CA LEU A 58 13.41 -20.08 -13.21
C LEU A 58 12.83 -20.88 -12.02
N LEU A 59 12.23 -22.05 -12.26
CA LEU A 59 11.78 -22.94 -11.20
C LEU A 59 12.96 -23.48 -10.37
N GLU A 60 14.07 -23.84 -11.04
CA GLU A 60 15.30 -24.24 -10.34
C GLU A 60 15.84 -23.11 -9.45
N LEU A 61 15.84 -21.87 -9.96
CA LEU A 61 16.22 -20.68 -9.20
C LEU A 61 15.34 -20.50 -7.97
N ALA A 62 14.02 -20.62 -8.12
CA ALA A 62 13.06 -20.55 -7.03
C ALA A 62 13.35 -21.60 -5.95
N LYS A 63 13.64 -22.85 -6.36
CA LYS A 63 14.01 -23.95 -5.46
C LYS A 63 15.33 -23.66 -4.72
N GLN A 64 16.38 -23.25 -5.46
CA GLN A 64 17.68 -22.91 -4.84
C GLN A 64 17.58 -21.69 -3.90
N SER A 65 16.66 -20.77 -4.18
CA SER A 65 16.35 -19.62 -3.31
C SER A 65 15.55 -19.99 -2.07
N GLN A 66 15.18 -21.26 -1.91
CA GLN A 66 14.44 -21.80 -0.77
C GLN A 66 13.12 -21.05 -0.49
N ILE A 67 12.39 -20.65 -1.55
CA ILE A 67 11.17 -19.84 -1.42
C ILE A 67 10.16 -20.49 -0.48
N GLN A 68 9.93 -21.80 -0.58
CA GLN A 68 8.98 -22.51 0.31
C GLN A 68 9.38 -22.39 1.78
N SER A 69 10.67 -22.64 2.10
CA SER A 69 11.18 -22.54 3.46
C SER A 69 11.07 -21.10 4.00
N LYS A 70 11.43 -20.11 3.18
CA LYS A 70 11.30 -18.70 3.55
C LYS A 70 9.84 -18.27 3.75
N THR A 71 8.93 -18.79 2.93
CA THR A 71 7.50 -18.56 3.12
C THR A 71 7.03 -19.14 4.46
N GLN A 72 7.47 -20.33 4.81
CA GLN A 72 7.13 -20.92 6.12
C GLN A 72 7.72 -20.13 7.28
N GLN A 73 8.97 -19.67 7.18
CA GLN A 73 9.59 -18.79 8.16
C GLN A 73 8.80 -17.49 8.32
N MET A 74 8.37 -16.89 7.20
CA MET A 74 7.53 -15.69 7.22
C MET A 74 6.19 -15.95 7.94
N LEU A 75 5.54 -17.09 7.66
CA LEU A 75 4.28 -17.48 8.31
C LEU A 75 4.46 -17.73 9.81
N ASN A 76 5.61 -18.25 10.23
CA ASN A 76 5.94 -18.49 11.63
C ASN A 76 6.32 -17.19 12.39
N GLY A 77 6.48 -16.05 11.73
CA GLY A 77 6.95 -14.82 12.35
C GLY A 77 8.46 -14.72 12.54
N ASP A 78 9.25 -15.58 11.87
CA ASP A 78 10.70 -15.50 11.93
C ASP A 78 11.21 -14.16 11.38
N LYS A 79 12.32 -13.64 11.95
CA LYS A 79 12.90 -12.35 11.57
C LYS A 79 13.68 -12.43 10.26
N ILE A 80 12.94 -12.74 9.16
CA ILE A 80 13.53 -12.92 7.82
C ILE A 80 13.95 -11.61 7.14
N ASN A 81 13.52 -10.45 7.64
CA ASN A 81 14.06 -9.15 7.22
C ASN A 81 15.38 -8.91 7.95
N ASN A 82 16.47 -9.31 7.33
CA ASN A 82 17.81 -9.26 7.91
C ASN A 82 18.36 -7.84 8.05
N THR A 83 17.81 -6.86 7.34
CA THR A 83 18.29 -5.47 7.41
C THR A 83 17.70 -4.71 8.59
N GLU A 84 16.44 -4.99 8.92
CA GLU A 84 15.74 -4.34 10.05
C GLU A 84 15.58 -5.28 11.26
N GLN A 85 16.03 -6.55 11.15
CA GLN A 85 15.87 -7.59 12.17
C GLN A 85 14.41 -7.78 12.61
N ARG A 86 13.50 -7.80 11.64
CA ARG A 86 12.06 -7.88 11.86
C ARG A 86 11.43 -9.08 11.18
N ALA A 87 10.33 -9.54 11.74
CA ALA A 87 9.39 -10.40 11.05
C ALA A 87 8.72 -9.63 9.89
N VAL A 88 8.40 -10.33 8.81
CA VAL A 88 7.62 -9.80 7.67
C VAL A 88 6.24 -10.43 7.76
N TRP A 89 5.41 -9.92 8.66
CA TRP A 89 4.18 -10.60 9.09
C TRP A 89 2.90 -9.87 8.66
N HIS A 90 2.92 -9.23 7.49
CA HIS A 90 1.80 -8.45 6.95
C HIS A 90 0.50 -9.26 6.78
N MET A 91 0.58 -10.60 6.64
CA MET A 91 -0.59 -11.48 6.58
C MET A 91 -1.38 -11.51 7.90
N ALA A 92 -0.76 -11.16 9.04
CA ALA A 92 -1.42 -11.08 10.33
C ALA A 92 -2.65 -10.17 10.33
N LEU A 93 -2.62 -9.08 9.55
CA LEU A 93 -3.75 -8.17 9.38
C LEU A 93 -4.98 -8.81 8.70
N ARG A 94 -4.83 -9.99 8.11
CA ARG A 94 -5.87 -10.75 7.40
C ARG A 94 -6.13 -12.12 8.01
N ALA A 95 -5.51 -12.39 9.16
CA ALA A 95 -5.70 -13.65 9.87
C ALA A 95 -7.09 -13.73 10.52
N ASP A 96 -7.55 -14.94 10.78
CA ASP A 96 -8.77 -15.15 11.56
C ASP A 96 -8.59 -14.57 12.96
N THR A 97 -9.56 -13.76 13.39
CA THR A 97 -9.55 -13.09 14.71
C THR A 97 -9.66 -14.03 15.90
N LYS A 98 -9.91 -15.32 15.67
CA LYS A 98 -10.04 -16.34 16.72
C LYS A 98 -8.72 -16.97 17.15
N THR A 99 -7.68 -16.85 16.35
CA THR A 99 -6.37 -17.45 16.63
C THR A 99 -5.42 -16.38 17.15
N PRO A 100 -4.79 -16.56 18.33
CA PRO A 100 -3.77 -15.64 18.81
C PRO A 100 -2.63 -15.48 17.81
N LEU A 101 -2.18 -14.26 17.60
CA LEU A 101 -1.08 -13.91 16.71
C LEU A 101 0.14 -13.55 17.56
N VAL A 102 0.83 -14.58 18.06
CA VAL A 102 1.94 -14.41 18.99
C VAL A 102 3.25 -14.16 18.24
N LEU A 103 3.84 -12.98 18.42
CA LEU A 103 5.14 -12.59 17.92
C LEU A 103 6.02 -12.13 19.08
N ASP A 104 7.22 -12.70 19.21
CA ASP A 104 8.14 -12.40 20.33
C ASP A 104 7.47 -12.53 21.73
N GLY A 105 6.51 -13.47 21.87
CA GLY A 105 5.78 -13.71 23.13
C GLY A 105 4.59 -12.76 23.38
N VAL A 106 4.29 -11.84 22.47
CA VAL A 106 3.17 -10.89 22.58
C VAL A 106 2.09 -11.28 21.59
N ASP A 107 0.84 -11.38 22.05
CA ASP A 107 -0.32 -11.52 21.18
C ASP A 107 -0.68 -10.16 20.57
N LEU A 108 -0.55 -10.03 19.24
CA LEU A 108 -0.84 -8.80 18.49
C LEU A 108 -2.33 -8.65 18.14
N GLN A 109 -3.16 -9.68 18.34
CA GLN A 109 -4.58 -9.64 17.98
C GLN A 109 -5.34 -8.48 18.62
N PRO A 110 -5.19 -8.22 19.95
CA PRO A 110 -5.91 -7.12 20.59
C PRO A 110 -5.57 -5.74 19.99
N GLU A 111 -4.28 -5.51 19.66
CA GLU A 111 -3.83 -4.25 19.05
C GLU A 111 -4.40 -4.08 17.63
N ILE A 112 -4.36 -5.13 16.82
CA ILE A 112 -4.94 -5.13 15.46
C ILE A 112 -6.44 -4.85 15.51
N GLN A 113 -7.16 -5.50 16.42
CA GLN A 113 -8.60 -5.31 16.60
C GLN A 113 -8.93 -3.88 17.05
N ALA A 114 -8.15 -3.32 17.98
CA ALA A 114 -8.32 -1.94 18.43
C ALA A 114 -8.13 -0.94 17.28
N CYS A 115 -7.10 -1.13 16.44
CA CYS A 115 -6.89 -0.30 15.25
C CYS A 115 -8.06 -0.42 14.25
N HIS A 116 -8.56 -1.64 14.00
CA HIS A 116 -9.71 -1.83 13.12
C HIS A 116 -10.98 -1.17 13.67
N ALA A 117 -11.23 -1.26 14.99
CA ALA A 117 -12.37 -0.62 15.63
C ALA A 117 -12.28 0.90 15.50
N GLN A 118 -11.12 1.50 15.76
CA GLN A 118 -10.89 2.94 15.60
C GLN A 118 -11.14 3.39 14.14
N MET A 119 -10.64 2.65 13.16
CA MET A 119 -10.91 2.95 11.75
C MET A 119 -12.40 2.85 11.41
N ALA A 120 -13.09 1.83 11.89
CA ALA A 120 -14.51 1.63 11.65
C ALA A 120 -15.36 2.75 12.26
N GLU A 121 -15.03 3.17 13.47
CA GLU A 121 -15.68 4.31 14.16
C GLU A 121 -15.53 5.60 13.34
N LEU A 122 -14.31 5.94 12.94
CA LEU A 122 -14.07 7.13 12.11
C LEU A 122 -14.86 7.09 10.81
N ILE A 123 -14.79 5.96 10.09
CA ILE A 123 -15.52 5.78 8.83
C ILE A 123 -17.03 5.98 9.06
N GLY A 124 -17.58 5.42 10.16
CA GLY A 124 -18.96 5.61 10.56
C GLY A 124 -19.30 7.09 10.75
N GLN A 125 -18.51 7.80 11.54
CA GLN A 125 -18.72 9.24 11.83
C GLN A 125 -18.65 10.10 10.55
N LEU A 126 -17.71 9.77 9.62
CA LEU A 126 -17.61 10.47 8.33
C LEU A 126 -18.85 10.20 7.45
N HIS A 127 -19.27 8.94 7.34
CA HIS A 127 -20.42 8.56 6.51
C HIS A 127 -21.74 9.12 7.00
N ASN A 128 -21.91 9.20 8.33
CA ASN A 128 -23.12 9.73 8.95
C ASN A 128 -23.10 11.26 9.09
N GLY A 129 -21.99 11.92 8.73
CA GLY A 129 -21.81 13.36 8.89
C GLY A 129 -21.71 13.80 10.36
N GLU A 130 -21.36 12.90 11.26
CA GLU A 130 -21.17 13.18 12.69
C GLU A 130 -19.80 13.81 12.95
N TYR A 131 -18.77 13.43 12.17
CA TYR A 131 -17.48 14.09 12.24
C TYR A 131 -17.57 15.48 11.62
N LYS A 132 -17.31 16.49 12.43
CA LYS A 132 -17.45 17.90 12.06
C LYS A 132 -16.09 18.56 11.90
N GLY A 133 -15.99 19.45 10.93
CA GLY A 133 -14.87 20.37 10.82
C GLY A 133 -14.94 21.50 11.87
N TYR A 134 -13.91 22.33 11.91
CA TYR A 134 -13.74 23.39 12.92
C TYR A 134 -14.84 24.47 12.89
N GLN A 135 -15.63 24.56 11.82
CA GLN A 135 -16.80 25.45 11.73
C GLN A 135 -18.12 24.73 12.02
N GLY A 136 -18.10 23.44 12.37
CA GLY A 136 -19.29 22.67 12.72
C GLY A 136 -19.96 22.00 11.51
N ASP A 137 -19.41 22.12 10.31
CA ASP A 137 -19.91 21.48 9.10
C ASP A 137 -19.43 20.02 8.98
N ALA A 138 -20.19 19.17 8.31
CA ALA A 138 -19.79 17.80 8.01
C ALA A 138 -18.63 17.79 7.02
N ILE A 139 -17.73 16.81 7.15
CA ILE A 139 -16.65 16.60 6.20
C ILE A 139 -17.22 16.07 4.87
N THR A 140 -16.86 16.71 3.78
CA THR A 140 -17.25 16.37 2.41
C THR A 140 -16.08 15.92 1.55
N ASP A 141 -14.87 16.23 1.97
CA ASP A 141 -13.65 15.97 1.21
C ASP A 141 -12.54 15.43 2.11
N LEU A 142 -11.73 14.53 1.57
CA LEU A 142 -10.56 13.97 2.22
C LEU A 142 -9.36 14.09 1.26
N ILE A 143 -8.29 14.74 1.70
CA ILE A 143 -7.01 14.76 0.97
C ILE A 143 -6.14 13.63 1.52
N TRP A 144 -5.82 12.65 0.67
CA TRP A 144 -4.88 11.59 0.99
C TRP A 144 -3.47 11.98 0.55
N ILE A 145 -2.55 12.09 1.49
CA ILE A 145 -1.13 12.43 1.26
C ILE A 145 -0.26 11.22 1.55
N GLY A 146 0.47 10.75 0.55
CA GLY A 146 1.37 9.60 0.68
C GLY A 146 2.19 9.41 -0.59
N ILE A 147 3.25 8.59 -0.53
CA ILE A 147 4.13 8.30 -1.67
C ILE A 147 4.31 6.79 -1.81
N GLY A 148 4.45 6.30 -3.04
CA GLY A 148 4.69 4.89 -3.32
C GLY A 148 3.65 3.96 -2.71
N GLY A 149 4.06 3.05 -1.84
CA GLY A 149 3.16 2.09 -1.19
C GLY A 149 2.10 2.73 -0.29
N SER A 150 2.37 3.92 0.26
CA SER A 150 1.40 4.69 1.06
C SER A 150 0.37 5.43 0.19
N LEU A 151 0.52 5.43 -1.13
CA LEU A 151 -0.37 6.09 -2.08
C LEU A 151 -1.05 5.12 -3.02
N LEU A 152 -0.26 4.30 -3.73
CA LEU A 152 -0.75 3.53 -4.89
C LEU A 152 -1.81 2.51 -4.52
N GLY A 153 -1.72 1.88 -3.33
CA GLY A 153 -2.74 0.96 -2.84
C GLY A 153 -4.09 1.65 -2.59
N PRO A 154 -4.15 2.71 -1.76
CA PRO A 154 -5.35 3.51 -1.56
C PRO A 154 -5.92 4.10 -2.86
N GLN A 155 -5.09 4.67 -3.73
CA GLN A 155 -5.51 5.21 -5.01
C GLN A 155 -6.16 4.13 -5.89
N MET A 156 -5.49 2.99 -6.05
CA MET A 156 -6.04 1.85 -6.81
C MET A 156 -7.40 1.40 -6.25
N ALA A 157 -7.53 1.32 -4.93
CA ALA A 157 -8.80 0.92 -4.31
C ALA A 157 -9.91 1.95 -4.57
N CYS A 158 -9.60 3.25 -4.45
CA CYS A 158 -10.57 4.32 -4.74
C CYS A 158 -11.02 4.29 -6.20
N GLU A 159 -10.09 4.14 -7.15
CA GLU A 159 -10.41 4.11 -8.58
C GLU A 159 -11.19 2.85 -8.96
N ALA A 160 -10.75 1.68 -8.49
CA ALA A 160 -11.40 0.40 -8.80
C ALA A 160 -12.81 0.29 -8.21
N LEU A 161 -13.04 0.86 -7.04
CA LEU A 161 -14.33 0.80 -6.35
C LEU A 161 -15.21 2.03 -6.60
N ALA A 162 -14.75 3.01 -7.37
CA ALA A 162 -15.50 4.23 -7.66
C ALA A 162 -16.96 3.99 -8.11
N PRO A 163 -17.27 2.99 -8.99
CA PRO A 163 -18.64 2.72 -9.39
C PRO A 163 -19.55 2.23 -8.25
N PHE A 164 -18.96 1.71 -7.17
CA PHE A 164 -19.70 1.17 -6.01
C PHE A 164 -19.68 2.14 -4.82
N ASN A 165 -18.94 3.25 -4.92
CA ASN A 165 -18.81 4.21 -3.83
C ASN A 165 -20.14 4.94 -3.59
N LYS A 166 -20.65 4.83 -2.36
CA LYS A 166 -21.83 5.53 -1.85
C LYS A 166 -21.47 6.54 -0.75
N SER A 167 -20.18 6.74 -0.49
CA SER A 167 -19.73 7.69 0.53
C SER A 167 -20.09 9.12 0.14
N PRO A 168 -20.55 9.96 1.09
CA PRO A 168 -20.70 11.39 0.87
C PRO A 168 -19.35 12.11 0.79
N VAL A 169 -18.24 11.45 1.18
CA VAL A 169 -16.90 12.04 1.23
C VAL A 169 -16.15 11.73 -0.06
N ARG A 170 -15.67 12.75 -0.73
CA ARG A 170 -14.83 12.65 -1.93
C ARG A 170 -13.37 12.53 -1.52
N ILE A 171 -12.63 11.63 -2.16
CA ILE A 171 -11.22 11.40 -1.87
C ILE A 171 -10.35 12.03 -2.98
N HIS A 172 -9.42 12.89 -2.58
CA HIS A 172 -8.44 13.55 -3.43
C HIS A 172 -7.05 13.04 -3.05
N VAL A 173 -6.20 12.83 -4.05
CA VAL A 173 -4.88 12.21 -3.83
C VAL A 173 -3.77 13.21 -4.13
N ALA A 174 -2.88 13.46 -3.17
CA ALA A 174 -1.69 14.29 -3.32
C ALA A 174 -0.42 13.45 -3.13
N GLY A 175 0.11 12.91 -4.23
CA GLY A 175 1.18 11.90 -4.24
C GLY A 175 2.47 12.31 -4.93
N ASN A 176 2.65 13.59 -5.26
CA ASN A 176 3.87 14.11 -5.86
C ASN A 176 4.31 15.38 -5.14
N ILE A 177 5.62 15.60 -5.04
CA ILE A 177 6.19 16.80 -4.40
C ILE A 177 5.98 18.07 -5.24
N ASP A 178 5.54 17.94 -6.48
CA ASP A 178 5.23 19.10 -7.32
C ASP A 178 4.11 19.93 -6.68
N GLY A 179 4.40 21.19 -6.36
CA GLY A 179 3.45 22.11 -5.72
C GLY A 179 2.15 22.29 -6.52
N ALA A 180 2.17 22.08 -7.83
CA ALA A 180 0.97 22.12 -8.66
C ALA A 180 -0.06 21.05 -8.23
N VAL A 181 0.39 19.88 -7.80
CA VAL A 181 -0.51 18.80 -7.35
C VAL A 181 -1.34 19.22 -6.13
N VAL A 182 -0.69 19.79 -5.11
CA VAL A 182 -1.39 20.30 -3.92
C VAL A 182 -2.28 21.48 -4.28
N SER A 183 -1.76 22.45 -5.05
CA SER A 183 -2.49 23.63 -5.49
C SER A 183 -3.77 23.28 -6.25
N ASP A 184 -3.70 22.35 -7.20
CA ASP A 184 -4.86 21.91 -7.97
C ASP A 184 -5.90 21.20 -7.11
N VAL A 185 -5.46 20.39 -6.14
CA VAL A 185 -6.37 19.71 -5.20
C VAL A 185 -7.10 20.73 -4.34
N VAL A 186 -6.40 21.64 -3.65
CA VAL A 186 -7.01 22.54 -2.67
C VAL A 186 -7.83 23.65 -3.29
N LYS A 187 -7.60 23.98 -4.57
CA LYS A 187 -8.26 25.08 -5.28
C LYS A 187 -9.78 25.03 -5.28
N ALA A 188 -10.35 23.82 -5.29
CA ALA A 188 -11.80 23.60 -5.33
C ALA A 188 -12.38 23.17 -3.98
N LEU A 189 -11.58 23.16 -2.92
CA LEU A 189 -11.97 22.64 -1.62
C LEU A 189 -12.21 23.77 -0.60
N ASN A 190 -13.05 23.44 0.41
CA ASN A 190 -13.26 24.29 1.57
C ASN A 190 -12.54 23.68 2.78
N PRO A 191 -11.57 24.37 3.41
CA PRO A 191 -10.85 23.82 4.56
C PRO A 191 -11.78 23.41 5.71
N ALA A 192 -12.89 24.13 5.93
CA ALA A 192 -13.84 23.81 7.00
C ALA A 192 -14.52 22.44 6.82
N THR A 193 -14.57 21.89 5.61
CA THR A 193 -15.19 20.59 5.31
C THR A 193 -14.20 19.57 4.75
N THR A 194 -12.90 19.85 4.81
CA THR A 194 -11.85 18.98 4.29
C THR A 194 -11.07 18.31 5.41
N LEU A 195 -10.95 16.99 5.38
CA LEU A 195 -10.09 16.20 6.25
C LEU A 195 -8.79 15.86 5.49
N VAL A 196 -7.66 15.78 6.17
CA VAL A 196 -6.35 15.43 5.62
C VAL A 196 -5.85 14.14 6.25
N PHE A 197 -5.48 13.16 5.45
CA PHE A 197 -4.91 11.91 5.91
C PHE A 197 -3.47 11.77 5.43
N VAL A 198 -2.52 11.78 6.37
CA VAL A 198 -1.09 11.68 6.08
C VAL A 198 -0.62 10.24 6.29
N ALA A 199 -0.26 9.56 5.20
CA ALA A 199 0.21 8.18 5.23
C ALA A 199 1.73 8.12 5.06
N SER A 200 2.46 7.82 6.15
CA SER A 200 3.92 7.67 6.12
C SER A 200 4.42 6.78 7.26
N LYS A 201 5.01 5.61 6.93
CA LYS A 201 5.52 4.66 7.93
C LYS A 201 6.43 5.32 8.96
N SER A 202 7.41 6.11 8.52
CA SER A 202 8.40 6.77 9.38
C SER A 202 8.03 8.20 9.78
N PHE A 203 6.99 8.75 9.17
CA PHE A 203 6.65 10.19 9.20
C PHE A 203 7.83 11.11 8.82
N GLY A 204 8.79 10.55 8.03
CA GLY A 204 10.03 11.22 7.64
C GLY A 204 10.26 11.26 6.12
N THR A 205 9.28 10.81 5.31
CA THR A 205 9.36 10.93 3.84
C THR A 205 9.20 12.39 3.45
N GLU A 206 10.23 12.97 2.84
CA GLU A 206 10.31 14.41 2.61
C GLU A 206 9.14 14.90 1.74
N GLU A 207 8.82 14.21 0.65
CA GLU A 207 7.71 14.57 -0.23
C GLU A 207 6.36 14.58 0.50
N THR A 208 6.11 13.56 1.33
CA THR A 208 4.89 13.48 2.15
C THR A 208 4.83 14.64 3.13
N LYS A 209 5.95 14.96 3.77
CA LYS A 209 6.06 16.05 4.74
C LYS A 209 5.83 17.42 4.07
N GLN A 210 6.44 17.66 2.92
CA GLN A 210 6.28 18.93 2.20
C GLN A 210 4.84 19.13 1.72
N ASN A 211 4.20 18.09 1.19
CA ASN A 211 2.79 18.16 0.81
C ASN A 211 1.88 18.40 2.03
N ALA A 212 2.14 17.73 3.16
CA ALA A 212 1.37 17.95 4.39
C ALA A 212 1.55 19.38 4.92
N LEU A 213 2.77 19.94 4.87
CA LEU A 213 3.03 21.33 5.25
C LEU A 213 2.34 22.32 4.32
N ALA A 214 2.33 22.07 3.02
CA ALA A 214 1.65 22.92 2.04
C ALA A 214 0.14 22.95 2.28
N VAL A 215 -0.49 21.78 2.52
CA VAL A 215 -1.91 21.70 2.88
C VAL A 215 -2.17 22.35 4.23
N ARG A 216 -1.30 22.17 5.23
CA ARG A 216 -1.42 22.84 6.53
C ARG A 216 -1.37 24.37 6.38
N GLN A 217 -0.48 24.87 5.53
CA GLN A 217 -0.39 26.31 5.25
C GLN A 217 -1.69 26.83 4.61
N TRP A 218 -2.27 26.06 3.67
CA TRP A 218 -3.57 26.39 3.09
C TRP A 218 -4.68 26.52 4.15
N PHE A 219 -4.73 25.65 5.17
CA PHE A 219 -5.66 25.81 6.30
C PHE A 219 -5.41 27.11 7.06
N ILE A 220 -4.14 27.44 7.38
CA ILE A 220 -3.75 28.67 8.10
C ILE A 220 -4.14 29.91 7.30
N ASP A 221 -3.87 29.94 6.00
CA ASP A 221 -4.19 31.04 5.11
C ASP A 221 -5.72 31.29 5.01
N ASN A 222 -6.52 30.27 5.34
CA ASN A 222 -7.98 30.36 5.41
C ASN A 222 -8.52 30.52 6.85
N GLY A 223 -7.66 30.88 7.81
CA GLY A 223 -8.04 31.27 9.15
C GLY A 223 -8.16 30.14 10.18
N ALA A 224 -7.67 28.93 9.85
CA ALA A 224 -7.61 27.83 10.80
C ALA A 224 -6.47 28.05 11.82
N ASP A 225 -6.75 27.86 13.09
CA ASP A 225 -5.75 27.85 14.16
C ASP A 225 -5.18 26.44 14.40
N SER A 226 -4.32 26.31 15.39
CA SER A 226 -3.69 25.02 15.71
C SER A 226 -4.68 23.97 16.18
N GLN A 227 -5.78 24.36 16.82
CA GLN A 227 -6.82 23.43 17.26
C GLN A 227 -7.65 22.92 16.07
N ALA A 228 -7.98 23.80 15.13
CA ALA A 228 -8.63 23.45 13.88
C ALA A 228 -7.76 22.47 13.07
N ILE A 229 -6.45 22.71 13.00
CA ILE A 229 -5.51 21.81 12.32
C ILE A 229 -5.51 20.43 12.98
N ALA A 230 -5.38 20.33 14.29
CA ALA A 230 -5.40 19.05 15.01
C ALA A 230 -6.70 18.26 14.76
N GLN A 231 -7.83 18.96 14.57
CA GLN A 231 -9.13 18.35 14.25
C GLN A 231 -9.20 17.83 12.80
N HIS A 232 -8.50 18.46 11.88
CA HIS A 232 -8.58 18.17 10.44
C HIS A 232 -7.45 17.30 9.89
N PHE A 233 -6.43 16.97 10.69
CA PHE A 233 -5.32 16.15 10.25
C PHE A 233 -5.28 14.82 10.99
N TRP A 234 -5.19 13.75 10.24
CA TRP A 234 -5.02 12.40 10.74
C TRP A 234 -3.81 11.75 10.09
N ALA A 235 -3.19 10.82 10.80
CA ALA A 235 -2.02 10.12 10.29
C ALA A 235 -2.11 8.61 10.46
N THR A 236 -1.49 7.88 9.53
CA THR A 236 -1.08 6.49 9.75
C THR A 236 0.45 6.43 9.71
N SER A 237 1.04 6.07 10.84
CA SER A 237 2.49 6.00 11.01
C SER A 237 2.88 5.06 12.13
N SER A 238 4.07 4.46 12.05
CA SER A 238 4.71 3.81 13.19
C SER A 238 5.49 4.80 14.08
N ASN A 239 5.65 6.06 13.66
CA ASN A 239 6.35 7.11 14.39
C ASN A 239 5.34 8.11 14.97
N ILE A 240 4.64 7.68 16.03
CA ILE A 240 3.64 8.49 16.75
C ILE A 240 4.23 9.82 17.25
N LYS A 241 5.49 9.79 17.70
CA LYS A 241 6.16 10.99 18.21
C LYS A 241 6.28 12.06 17.13
N ALA A 242 6.72 11.70 15.93
CA ALA A 242 6.86 12.65 14.82
C ALA A 242 5.49 13.17 14.32
N ALA A 243 4.45 12.35 14.37
CA ALA A 243 3.09 12.79 14.08
C ALA A 243 2.60 13.82 15.11
N ALA A 244 2.80 13.56 16.41
CA ALA A 244 2.46 14.48 17.49
C ALA A 244 3.25 15.80 17.41
N GLU A 245 4.54 15.77 17.04
CA GLU A 245 5.34 16.98 16.82
C GLU A 245 4.85 17.81 15.61
N PHE A 246 4.21 17.18 14.63
CA PHE A 246 3.55 17.87 13.52
C PHE A 246 2.21 18.53 13.95
N GLY A 247 1.62 18.10 15.07
CA GLY A 247 0.36 18.59 15.60
C GLY A 247 -0.86 17.72 15.29
N ILE A 248 -0.63 16.42 15.05
CA ILE A 248 -1.66 15.40 14.76
C ILE A 248 -1.77 14.44 15.95
#